data_23fc21321ea5b767e60dfa808c6110d4
#
_entry.id   23fc21321ea5b767e60dfa808c6110d4
#
_cell.length_a   1.000
_cell.length_b   1.000
_cell.length_c   1.000
_cell.angle_alpha   90.00
_cell.angle_beta   90.00
_cell.angle_gamma   90.00
#
_symmetry.space_group_name_H-M   'P 1'
#
loop_
_entity.id
_entity.type
_entity.pdbx_description
1 polymer ?
#
loop_
_entity_poly.entity_id
_entity_poly.type
_entity_poly.pdbx_seq_one_letter_code
_entity_poly.pdbx_strand_id
1 'polypeptide(L)'
;MMKRLIVLLLNCLIVMLLDCGIAHAQLKQVAKIDTAAKAVYVDNLDNIYLLSAREELLKYDAKGKLKWRYSNSRFGKLHSVDVSDPLRVVLFYADFQQVVVLNNNLNEITSYSFAKNGNLLVSAVASGNNSSLWIFDRASNALIKLSSSFTEDVRSANLFQIFDEVVDANKMAASDQYVFLQRKHEGVLQFDRFGGYVRELPIDSLSDFNITSNVIAYLNGSDLIKYHPTTFERSKQQLPVSLPISQAAVGNKIIAVLTEKAVFLLSDN
;
A
#
# COMPACT_ATOMS: atom_id res chain seq x y z
N MET A 1 -4.93 -53.51 35.06
CA MET A 1 -5.70 -53.19 33.84
C MET A 1 -6.29 -51.77 33.87
N MET A 2 -6.99 -51.41 34.93
CA MET A 2 -7.69 -50.09 35.06
C MET A 2 -6.77 -48.85 34.93
N LYS A 3 -5.57 -48.82 35.50
CA LYS A 3 -4.62 -47.69 35.41
C LYS A 3 -4.13 -47.43 33.96
N ARG A 4 -3.94 -48.49 33.16
CA ARG A 4 -3.55 -48.32 31.73
C ARG A 4 -4.69 -47.77 30.87
N LEU A 5 -5.93 -48.12 31.21
CA LEU A 5 -7.12 -47.60 30.49
C LEU A 5 -7.34 -46.12 30.77
N ILE A 6 -7.12 -45.66 32.02
CA ILE A 6 -7.23 -44.25 32.43
C ILE A 6 -6.16 -43.40 31.72
N VAL A 7 -4.92 -43.90 31.63
CA VAL A 7 -3.83 -43.18 30.91
C VAL A 7 -4.12 -43.08 29.41
N LEU A 8 -4.70 -44.14 28.81
CA LEU A 8 -5.10 -44.10 27.39
C LEU A 8 -6.24 -43.11 27.13
N LEU A 9 -7.24 -43.07 28.00
CA LEU A 9 -8.35 -42.12 27.92
C LEU A 9 -7.90 -40.68 28.15
N LEU A 10 -6.95 -40.46 29.07
CA LEU A 10 -6.37 -39.12 29.30
C LEU A 10 -5.53 -38.62 28.10
N ASN A 11 -4.76 -39.51 27.48
CA ASN A 11 -4.02 -39.18 26.25
C ASN A 11 -4.94 -38.91 25.05
N CYS A 12 -6.03 -39.66 24.87
CA CYS A 12 -7.03 -39.36 23.85
C CYS A 12 -7.72 -38.00 24.09
N LEU A 13 -8.01 -37.66 25.36
CA LEU A 13 -8.62 -36.38 25.70
C LEU A 13 -7.66 -35.19 25.43
N ILE A 14 -6.37 -35.37 25.74
CA ILE A 14 -5.32 -34.37 25.47
C ILE A 14 -5.13 -34.16 23.95
N VAL A 15 -5.18 -35.24 23.17
CA VAL A 15 -5.07 -35.14 21.70
C VAL A 15 -6.30 -34.46 21.11
N MET A 16 -7.51 -34.70 21.62
CA MET A 16 -8.73 -34.00 21.18
C MET A 16 -8.76 -32.51 21.56
N LEU A 17 -8.05 -32.11 22.63
CA LEU A 17 -7.96 -30.70 23.04
C LEU A 17 -6.89 -29.92 22.29
N LEU A 18 -5.97 -30.61 21.58
CA LEU A 18 -4.94 -29.97 20.72
C LEU A 18 -5.42 -29.66 19.31
N ASP A 19 -6.54 -30.20 18.86
CA ASP A 19 -7.24 -29.79 17.65
C ASP A 19 -8.13 -28.55 17.88
N CYS A 20 -7.67 -27.61 18.70
CA CYS A 20 -8.21 -26.27 18.67
C CYS A 20 -7.74 -25.63 17.34
N GLY A 21 -8.42 -26.01 16.25
CA GLY A 21 -8.19 -25.45 14.94
C GLY A 21 -8.19 -23.94 15.07
N ILE A 22 -7.07 -23.32 14.74
CA ILE A 22 -7.00 -21.88 14.55
C ILE A 22 -8.04 -21.60 13.45
N ALA A 23 -9.23 -21.15 13.86
CA ALA A 23 -10.26 -20.72 12.95
C ALA A 23 -9.69 -19.52 12.18
N HIS A 24 -9.07 -19.79 11.04
CA HIS A 24 -8.72 -18.73 10.10
C HIS A 24 -10.04 -18.12 9.67
N ALA A 25 -10.29 -16.88 10.03
CA ALA A 25 -11.46 -16.15 9.58
C ALA A 25 -11.48 -16.25 8.05
N GLN A 26 -12.53 -16.91 7.52
CA GLN A 26 -12.65 -17.16 6.09
C GLN A 26 -13.10 -15.88 5.42
N LEU A 27 -12.27 -15.36 4.52
CA LEU A 27 -12.64 -14.21 3.69
C LEU A 27 -13.91 -14.52 2.89
N LYS A 28 -14.88 -13.62 2.98
CA LYS A 28 -16.13 -13.69 2.20
C LYS A 28 -16.21 -12.52 1.25
N GLN A 29 -16.73 -12.77 0.06
CA GLN A 29 -17.05 -11.72 -0.88
C GLN A 29 -18.28 -10.94 -0.36
N VAL A 30 -18.09 -9.64 -0.11
CA VAL A 30 -19.15 -8.73 0.36
C VAL A 30 -19.73 -7.89 -0.77
N ALA A 31 -18.95 -7.62 -1.81
CA ALA A 31 -19.41 -6.92 -3.01
C ALA A 31 -18.52 -7.26 -4.22
N LYS A 32 -18.96 -6.83 -5.40
CA LYS A 32 -18.22 -6.91 -6.66
C LYS A 32 -18.46 -5.64 -7.46
N ILE A 33 -17.43 -5.10 -8.06
CA ILE A 33 -17.50 -3.97 -8.98
C ILE A 33 -17.15 -4.51 -10.36
N ASP A 34 -18.15 -4.63 -11.24
CA ASP A 34 -17.98 -5.15 -12.60
C ASP A 34 -17.40 -4.05 -13.52
N THR A 35 -16.12 -3.76 -13.31
CA THR A 35 -15.39 -2.78 -14.10
C THR A 35 -13.92 -3.17 -14.19
N ALA A 36 -13.35 -3.01 -15.39
CA ALA A 36 -11.90 -3.15 -15.57
C ALA A 36 -11.19 -1.90 -15.05
N ALA A 37 -10.07 -2.10 -14.37
CA ALA A 37 -9.22 -1.03 -13.88
C ALA A 37 -7.74 -1.36 -14.09
N LYS A 38 -6.89 -0.34 -14.10
CA LYS A 38 -5.44 -0.47 -14.14
C LYS A 38 -4.85 -0.74 -12.76
N ALA A 39 -5.46 -0.14 -11.73
CA ALA A 39 -5.02 -0.28 -10.35
C ALA A 39 -6.21 -0.13 -9.38
N VAL A 40 -6.06 -0.71 -8.20
CA VAL A 40 -6.98 -0.60 -7.08
C VAL A 40 -6.24 -0.13 -5.83
N TYR A 41 -6.88 0.76 -5.07
CA TYR A 41 -6.37 1.23 -3.77
C TYR A 41 -7.52 1.20 -2.77
N VAL A 42 -7.21 1.05 -1.50
CA VAL A 42 -8.19 1.07 -0.39
C VAL A 42 -7.63 1.97 0.70
N ASP A 43 -8.44 2.89 1.19
CA ASP A 43 -8.07 3.74 2.32
C ASP A 43 -8.44 3.11 3.68
N ASN A 44 -8.04 3.75 4.77
CA ASN A 44 -8.30 3.27 6.13
C ASN A 44 -9.77 3.43 6.59
N LEU A 45 -10.63 4.04 5.77
CA LEU A 45 -12.08 4.08 5.95
C LEU A 45 -12.81 3.07 5.06
N ASP A 46 -12.06 2.15 4.41
CA ASP A 46 -12.57 1.13 3.50
C ASP A 46 -13.25 1.70 2.24
N ASN A 47 -12.89 2.91 1.80
CA ASN A 47 -13.25 3.38 0.48
C ASN A 47 -12.30 2.77 -0.55
N ILE A 48 -12.86 2.39 -1.70
CA ILE A 48 -12.14 1.77 -2.79
C ILE A 48 -11.90 2.79 -3.89
N TYR A 49 -10.67 2.87 -4.38
CA TYR A 49 -10.31 3.74 -5.48
C TYR A 49 -9.83 2.91 -6.65
N LEU A 50 -10.39 3.14 -7.82
CA LEU A 50 -10.02 2.47 -9.05
C LEU A 50 -9.43 3.48 -10.04
N LEU A 51 -8.26 3.16 -10.57
CA LEU A 51 -7.71 3.89 -11.71
C LEU A 51 -8.20 3.22 -13.00
N SER A 52 -9.01 3.93 -13.76
CA SER A 52 -9.54 3.43 -15.02
C SER A 52 -8.50 3.44 -16.15
N ALA A 53 -8.79 2.75 -17.25
CA ALA A 53 -7.97 2.80 -18.46
C ALA A 53 -7.87 4.21 -19.09
N ARG A 54 -8.81 5.11 -18.74
CA ARG A 54 -8.86 6.51 -19.21
C ARG A 54 -8.20 7.50 -18.25
N GLU A 55 -7.41 7.04 -17.28
CA GLU A 55 -6.75 7.87 -16.27
C GLU A 55 -7.74 8.59 -15.33
N GLU A 56 -8.94 8.04 -15.16
CA GLU A 56 -9.91 8.55 -14.19
C GLU A 56 -9.74 7.83 -12.86
N LEU A 57 -9.70 8.56 -11.76
CA LEU A 57 -9.78 8.02 -10.42
C LEU A 57 -11.24 7.96 -9.97
N LEU A 58 -11.75 6.76 -9.71
CA LEU A 58 -13.13 6.48 -9.32
C LEU A 58 -13.14 6.05 -7.86
N LYS A 59 -13.91 6.73 -7.00
CA LYS A 59 -14.07 6.38 -5.59
C LYS A 59 -15.40 5.69 -5.34
N TYR A 60 -15.33 4.52 -4.70
CA TYR A 60 -16.48 3.72 -4.30
C TYR A 60 -16.52 3.58 -2.78
N ASP A 61 -17.70 3.33 -2.22
CA ASP A 61 -17.83 2.92 -0.82
C ASP A 61 -17.57 1.40 -0.65
N ALA A 62 -17.51 0.94 0.60
CA ALA A 62 -17.28 -0.48 0.95
C ALA A 62 -18.36 -1.45 0.41
N LYS A 63 -19.48 -0.94 -0.09
CA LYS A 63 -20.56 -1.73 -0.74
C LYS A 63 -20.43 -1.75 -2.27
N GLY A 64 -19.36 -1.16 -2.82
CA GLY A 64 -19.12 -1.09 -4.25
C GLY A 64 -19.98 -0.05 -4.99
N LYS A 65 -20.56 0.95 -4.27
CA LYS A 65 -21.31 2.03 -4.88
C LYS A 65 -20.39 3.19 -5.22
N LEU A 66 -20.38 3.62 -6.49
CA LEU A 66 -19.64 4.80 -6.96
C LEU A 66 -20.11 6.06 -6.24
N LYS A 67 -19.16 6.81 -5.68
CA LYS A 67 -19.40 8.07 -4.95
C LYS A 67 -18.87 9.26 -5.71
N TRP A 68 -17.61 9.21 -6.13
CA TRP A 68 -16.91 10.36 -6.70
C TRP A 68 -16.02 9.92 -7.85
N ARG A 69 -15.67 10.86 -8.73
CA ARG A 69 -14.68 10.68 -9.80
C ARG A 69 -13.82 11.92 -9.96
N TYR A 70 -12.59 11.70 -10.34
CA TYR A 70 -11.65 12.74 -10.73
C TYR A 70 -11.01 12.39 -12.07
N SER A 71 -10.88 13.36 -12.94
CA SER A 71 -10.18 13.23 -14.21
C SER A 71 -9.40 14.50 -14.50
N ASN A 72 -8.15 14.35 -14.94
CA ASN A 72 -7.31 15.47 -15.33
C ASN A 72 -6.42 15.05 -16.50
N SER A 73 -6.65 15.64 -17.66
CA SER A 73 -5.88 15.35 -18.88
C SER A 73 -4.64 16.27 -19.07
N ARG A 74 -4.44 17.27 -18.18
CA ARG A 74 -3.35 18.26 -18.31
C ARG A 74 -1.98 17.68 -18.03
N PHE A 75 -1.88 16.65 -17.20
CA PHE A 75 -0.61 16.13 -16.69
C PHE A 75 -0.29 14.71 -17.19
N GLY A 76 -0.99 14.25 -18.23
CA GLY A 76 -0.73 12.95 -18.84
C GLY A 76 -1.13 11.78 -17.97
N LYS A 77 -0.29 10.75 -17.94
CA LYS A 77 -0.57 9.51 -17.20
C LYS A 77 -0.34 9.68 -15.71
N LEU A 78 -1.27 9.16 -14.92
CA LEU A 78 -1.13 9.07 -13.49
C LEU A 78 -0.11 7.97 -13.13
N HIS A 79 0.97 8.37 -12.45
CA HIS A 79 2.04 7.45 -12.06
C HIS A 79 1.71 6.70 -10.76
N SER A 80 1.28 7.42 -9.74
CA SER A 80 0.89 6.83 -8.46
C SER A 80 -0.23 7.57 -7.78
N VAL A 81 -0.96 6.83 -6.93
CA VAL A 81 -2.05 7.33 -6.08
C VAL A 81 -1.75 6.89 -4.65
N ASP A 82 -1.77 7.82 -3.72
CA ASP A 82 -1.70 7.55 -2.30
C ASP A 82 -3.02 7.96 -1.64
N VAL A 83 -3.70 6.99 -1.07
CA VAL A 83 -4.98 7.14 -0.36
C VAL A 83 -4.85 6.86 1.14
N SER A 84 -3.64 6.83 1.68
CA SER A 84 -3.37 6.54 3.10
C SER A 84 -4.06 7.56 4.02
N ASP A 85 -4.19 8.82 3.58
CA ASP A 85 -5.05 9.81 4.18
C ASP A 85 -6.31 10.02 3.33
N PRO A 86 -7.50 9.52 3.74
CA PRO A 86 -8.74 9.64 2.96
C PRO A 86 -9.26 11.06 2.81
N LEU A 87 -8.76 12.01 3.62
CA LEU A 87 -9.09 13.44 3.52
C LEU A 87 -8.14 14.18 2.57
N ARG A 88 -7.03 13.53 2.18
CA ARG A 88 -5.94 14.13 1.41
C ARG A 88 -5.32 13.11 0.45
N VAL A 89 -6.05 12.77 -0.61
CA VAL A 89 -5.58 11.84 -1.65
C VAL A 89 -4.51 12.53 -2.50
N VAL A 90 -3.35 11.90 -2.60
CA VAL A 90 -2.20 12.43 -3.35
C VAL A 90 -2.07 11.70 -4.69
N LEU A 91 -2.05 12.47 -5.77
CA LEU A 91 -1.84 12.01 -7.14
C LEU A 91 -0.49 12.51 -7.63
N PHE A 92 0.32 11.62 -8.19
CA PHE A 92 1.60 12.00 -8.78
C PHE A 92 1.65 11.69 -10.28
N TYR A 93 2.01 12.70 -11.04
CA TYR A 93 2.20 12.67 -12.50
C TYR A 93 3.69 12.81 -12.79
N ALA A 94 4.40 11.69 -12.94
CA ALA A 94 5.86 11.66 -13.06
C ALA A 94 6.36 12.39 -14.32
N ASP A 95 5.69 12.23 -15.47
CA ASP A 95 6.08 12.84 -16.73
C ASP A 95 6.07 14.38 -16.66
N PHE A 96 5.17 14.94 -15.86
CA PHE A 96 5.03 16.39 -15.67
C PHE A 96 5.65 16.89 -14.35
N GLN A 97 6.24 15.99 -13.58
CA GLN A 97 6.79 16.29 -12.25
C GLN A 97 5.80 17.10 -11.40
N GLN A 98 4.54 16.62 -11.38
CA GLN A 98 3.41 17.31 -10.78
C GLN A 98 2.74 16.45 -9.73
N VAL A 99 2.47 17.03 -8.56
CA VAL A 99 1.58 16.46 -7.54
C VAL A 99 0.26 17.24 -7.56
N VAL A 100 -0.84 16.52 -7.42
CA VAL A 100 -2.18 17.06 -7.19
C VAL A 100 -2.72 16.44 -5.91
N VAL A 101 -3.27 17.26 -5.03
CA VAL A 101 -3.87 16.83 -3.77
C VAL A 101 -5.38 17.04 -3.84
N LEU A 102 -6.13 15.97 -3.59
CA LEU A 102 -7.59 15.98 -3.61
C LEU A 102 -8.15 15.81 -2.19
N ASN A 103 -9.33 16.37 -1.95
CA ASN A 103 -10.08 16.12 -0.73
C ASN A 103 -10.86 14.80 -0.79
N ASN A 104 -11.60 14.48 0.27
CA ASN A 104 -12.39 13.25 0.38
C ASN A 104 -13.43 13.07 -0.76
N ASN A 105 -13.88 14.15 -1.37
CA ASN A 105 -14.84 14.12 -2.48
C ASN A 105 -14.17 14.19 -3.85
N LEU A 106 -12.84 13.98 -3.89
CA LEU A 106 -12.01 14.07 -5.08
C LEU A 106 -12.00 15.46 -5.76
N ASN A 107 -12.24 16.54 -5.00
CA ASN A 107 -12.02 17.88 -5.48
C ASN A 107 -10.56 18.29 -5.23
N GLU A 108 -9.94 18.98 -6.18
CA GLU A 108 -8.57 19.47 -6.06
C GLU A 108 -8.47 20.53 -4.94
N ILE A 109 -7.57 20.30 -3.98
CA ILE A 109 -7.23 21.22 -2.89
C ILE A 109 -6.08 22.12 -3.32
N THR A 110 -5.01 21.48 -3.85
CA THR A 110 -3.78 22.15 -4.26
C THR A 110 -3.02 21.29 -5.27
N SER A 111 -2.09 21.92 -5.94
CA SER A 111 -1.14 21.21 -6.81
C SER A 111 0.24 21.85 -6.75
N TYR A 112 1.29 21.06 -7.00
CA TYR A 112 2.67 21.54 -6.91
C TYR A 112 3.53 20.92 -8.01
N SER A 113 4.32 21.76 -8.67
CA SER A 113 5.25 21.35 -9.72
C SER A 113 6.68 21.32 -9.20
N PHE A 114 7.26 20.14 -9.12
CA PHE A 114 8.66 19.96 -8.70
C PHE A 114 9.64 20.60 -9.70
N ALA A 115 9.34 20.51 -10.99
CA ALA A 115 10.17 21.10 -12.05
C ALA A 115 10.24 22.63 -11.97
N LYS A 116 9.13 23.29 -11.60
CA LYS A 116 9.06 24.76 -11.56
C LYS A 116 9.62 25.35 -10.27
N ASN A 117 9.48 24.62 -9.15
CA ASN A 117 9.71 25.19 -7.83
C ASN A 117 10.92 24.60 -7.09
N GLY A 118 11.61 23.61 -7.62
CA GLY A 118 12.72 23.01 -6.91
C GLY A 118 13.75 22.31 -7.78
N ASN A 119 13.53 22.26 -9.11
CA ASN A 119 14.35 21.47 -10.04
C ASN A 119 14.60 20.03 -9.57
N LEU A 120 13.62 19.45 -8.88
CA LEU A 120 13.68 18.11 -8.37
C LEU A 120 13.29 17.11 -9.48
N LEU A 121 13.93 15.97 -9.48
CA LEU A 121 13.60 14.84 -10.35
C LEU A 121 12.96 13.72 -9.51
N VAL A 122 11.69 13.90 -9.20
CA VAL A 122 10.94 13.00 -8.31
C VAL A 122 10.53 11.73 -9.05
N SER A 123 10.74 10.57 -8.45
CA SER A 123 10.30 9.28 -8.99
C SER A 123 9.29 8.54 -8.10
N ALA A 124 9.19 8.90 -6.83
CA ALA A 124 8.21 8.33 -5.90
C ALA A 124 7.71 9.39 -4.93
N VAL A 125 6.45 9.27 -4.54
CA VAL A 125 5.82 10.15 -3.54
C VAL A 125 4.98 9.34 -2.58
N ALA A 126 4.85 9.81 -1.34
CA ALA A 126 3.94 9.28 -0.33
C ALA A 126 3.43 10.39 0.58
N SER A 127 2.18 10.25 1.04
CA SER A 127 1.63 11.11 2.08
C SER A 127 2.40 10.93 3.38
N GLY A 128 2.72 12.02 4.05
CA GLY A 128 3.31 12.02 5.38
C GLY A 128 2.37 12.65 6.41
N ASN A 129 2.75 12.56 7.67
CA ASN A 129 1.98 13.15 8.78
C ASN A 129 1.88 14.68 8.66
N ASN A 130 0.86 15.27 9.28
CA ASN A 130 0.63 16.72 9.32
C ASN A 130 0.57 17.35 7.92
N SER A 131 -0.08 16.67 6.98
CA SER A 131 -0.20 17.12 5.59
C SER A 131 1.13 17.29 4.87
N SER A 132 2.21 16.70 5.35
CA SER A 132 3.50 16.66 4.68
C SER A 132 3.47 15.70 3.48
N LEU A 133 4.51 15.76 2.67
CA LEU A 133 4.72 14.87 1.52
C LEU A 133 6.15 14.34 1.55
N TRP A 134 6.30 13.03 1.49
CA TRP A 134 7.59 12.41 1.22
C TRP A 134 7.78 12.27 -0.28
N ILE A 135 8.99 12.57 -0.74
CA ILE A 135 9.40 12.39 -2.13
C ILE A 135 10.76 11.70 -2.18
N PHE A 136 11.00 10.95 -3.24
CA PHE A 136 12.34 10.47 -3.59
C PHE A 136 12.85 11.26 -4.78
N ASP A 137 13.90 12.06 -4.56
CA ASP A 137 14.57 12.84 -5.60
C ASP A 137 15.74 12.03 -6.18
N ARG A 138 15.61 11.64 -7.44
CA ARG A 138 16.64 10.88 -8.15
C ARG A 138 17.92 11.66 -8.38
N ALA A 139 17.83 12.99 -8.51
CA ALA A 139 19.00 13.83 -8.80
C ALA A 139 19.97 13.85 -7.59
N SER A 140 19.44 14.01 -6.39
CA SER A 140 20.21 13.94 -5.15
C SER A 140 20.31 12.53 -4.57
N ASN A 141 19.60 11.55 -5.13
CA ASN A 141 19.46 10.19 -4.62
C ASN A 141 19.11 10.17 -3.13
N ALA A 142 18.08 10.92 -2.75
CA ALA A 142 17.69 11.15 -1.36
C ALA A 142 16.19 11.20 -1.16
N LEU A 143 15.72 10.79 0.02
CA LEU A 143 14.37 11.08 0.48
C LEU A 143 14.31 12.51 1.00
N ILE A 144 13.24 13.20 0.64
CA ILE A 144 12.95 14.56 1.11
C ILE A 144 11.53 14.58 1.64
N LYS A 145 11.36 15.14 2.83
CA LYS A 145 10.04 15.45 3.37
C LYS A 145 9.76 16.93 3.13
N LEU A 146 8.64 17.19 2.48
CA LEU A 146 8.11 18.52 2.27
C LEU A 146 6.98 18.80 3.27
N SER A 147 6.96 20.01 3.81
CA SER A 147 5.88 20.51 4.66
C SER A 147 4.55 20.61 3.88
N SER A 148 3.47 20.95 4.55
CA SER A 148 2.17 21.25 3.90
C SER A 148 2.21 22.41 2.90
N SER A 149 3.22 23.30 3.00
CA SER A 149 3.50 24.39 2.06
C SER A 149 4.54 24.03 1.00
N PHE A 150 4.92 22.74 0.90
CA PHE A 150 5.92 22.21 -0.04
C PHE A 150 7.34 22.78 0.16
N THR A 151 7.66 23.23 1.36
CA THR A 151 9.03 23.58 1.74
C THR A 151 9.74 22.36 2.32
N GLU A 152 11.04 22.22 2.04
CA GLU A 152 11.85 21.13 2.59
C GLU A 152 11.91 21.21 4.13
N ASP A 153 11.55 20.11 4.80
CA ASP A 153 11.53 19.95 6.26
C ASP A 153 12.62 18.97 6.71
N VAL A 154 12.77 17.85 5.99
CA VAL A 154 13.74 16.80 6.27
C VAL A 154 14.38 16.34 4.97
N ARG A 155 15.65 16.00 5.02
CA ARG A 155 16.38 15.31 3.93
C ARG A 155 17.20 14.17 4.51
N SER A 156 17.12 13.00 3.88
CA SER A 156 18.00 11.88 4.21
C SER A 156 19.44 12.13 3.77
N ALA A 157 20.37 11.31 4.23
CA ALA A 157 21.67 11.17 3.57
C ALA A 157 21.48 10.77 2.09
N ASN A 158 22.47 11.08 1.25
CA ASN A 158 22.50 10.57 -0.12
C ASN A 158 22.64 9.04 -0.08
N LEU A 159 21.70 8.32 -0.69
CA LEU A 159 21.63 6.86 -0.62
C LEU A 159 22.81 6.19 -1.35
N PHE A 160 23.39 6.86 -2.34
CA PHE A 160 24.64 6.37 -2.96
C PHE A 160 25.75 6.19 -1.93
N GLN A 161 25.86 7.07 -0.93
CA GLN A 161 26.86 6.94 0.14
C GLN A 161 26.60 5.77 1.09
N ILE A 162 25.35 5.30 1.16
CA ILE A 162 24.95 4.18 2.02
C ILE A 162 25.13 2.84 1.30
N PHE A 163 24.80 2.79 0.01
CA PHE A 163 24.69 1.54 -0.76
C PHE A 163 25.81 1.35 -1.79
N ASP A 164 26.65 2.38 -2.02
CA ASP A 164 27.69 2.44 -3.07
C ASP A 164 27.12 2.22 -4.50
N GLU A 165 25.81 2.51 -4.65
CA GLU A 165 25.08 2.46 -5.92
C GLU A 165 23.96 3.49 -5.96
N VAL A 166 23.53 3.87 -7.18
CA VAL A 166 22.37 4.74 -7.37
C VAL A 166 21.09 3.93 -7.13
N VAL A 167 20.31 4.33 -6.12
CA VAL A 167 19.01 3.71 -5.85
C VAL A 167 18.02 4.12 -6.95
N ASP A 168 17.49 3.15 -7.70
CA ASP A 168 16.39 3.35 -8.64
C ASP A 168 15.08 2.92 -7.96
N ALA A 169 14.29 3.90 -7.55
CA ALA A 169 13.03 3.69 -6.84
C ALA A 169 11.88 4.38 -7.56
N ASN A 170 10.74 3.71 -7.61
CA ASN A 170 9.55 4.19 -8.30
C ASN A 170 8.27 4.14 -7.45
N LYS A 171 8.36 3.59 -6.24
CA LYS A 171 7.24 3.53 -5.31
C LYS A 171 7.69 3.81 -3.90
N MET A 172 6.86 4.55 -3.19
CA MET A 172 7.03 4.88 -1.78
C MET A 172 5.69 4.77 -1.06
N ALA A 173 5.75 4.40 0.20
CA ALA A 173 4.63 4.51 1.12
C ALA A 173 5.15 4.94 2.48
N ALA A 174 4.34 5.63 3.27
CA ALA A 174 4.73 6.07 4.60
C ALA A 174 3.67 5.71 5.63
N SER A 175 4.12 5.48 6.85
CA SER A 175 3.32 5.37 8.05
C SER A 175 3.73 6.48 9.03
N ASP A 176 3.14 6.48 10.23
CA ASP A 176 3.50 7.46 11.28
C ASP A 176 4.96 7.41 11.70
N GLN A 177 5.60 6.25 11.62
CA GLN A 177 6.95 6.02 12.13
C GLN A 177 7.98 5.78 11.03
N TYR A 178 7.58 5.26 9.88
CA TYR A 178 8.48 4.77 8.86
C TYR A 178 8.09 5.22 7.46
N VAL A 179 9.11 5.33 6.61
CA VAL A 179 8.98 5.49 5.17
C VAL A 179 9.57 4.25 4.52
N PHE A 180 8.86 3.72 3.52
CA PHE A 180 9.24 2.54 2.78
C PHE A 180 9.44 2.91 1.32
N LEU A 181 10.63 2.66 0.81
CA LEU A 181 11.02 2.95 -0.56
C LEU A 181 11.29 1.64 -1.29
N GLN A 182 10.53 1.36 -2.33
CA GLN A 182 10.72 0.18 -3.16
C GLN A 182 11.81 0.46 -4.19
N ARG A 183 12.90 -0.31 -4.15
CA ARG A 183 13.87 -0.38 -5.22
C ARG A 183 13.28 -1.19 -6.37
N LYS A 184 13.48 -0.69 -7.59
CA LYS A 184 12.96 -1.34 -8.79
C LYS A 184 13.62 -2.71 -8.97
N HIS A 185 12.81 -3.78 -9.06
CA HIS A 185 13.23 -5.18 -9.19
C HIS A 185 14.04 -5.76 -8.02
N GLU A 186 14.07 -5.07 -6.90
CA GLU A 186 14.79 -5.46 -5.70
C GLU A 186 13.86 -5.45 -4.47
N GLY A 187 14.41 -5.16 -3.29
CA GLY A 187 13.68 -5.14 -2.04
C GLY A 187 13.04 -3.80 -1.68
N VAL A 188 12.64 -3.68 -0.44
CA VAL A 188 12.05 -2.48 0.15
C VAL A 188 12.97 -1.94 1.23
N LEU A 189 13.43 -0.70 1.08
CA LEU A 189 14.21 0.00 2.09
C LEU A 189 13.27 0.64 3.11
N GLN A 190 13.59 0.49 4.39
CA GLN A 190 12.88 1.12 5.50
C GLN A 190 13.71 2.28 6.05
N PHE A 191 13.06 3.44 6.17
CA PHE A 191 13.60 4.64 6.81
C PHE A 191 12.73 5.04 7.97
N ASP A 192 13.30 5.72 8.95
CA ASP A 192 12.54 6.35 10.02
C ASP A 192 11.87 7.66 9.55
N ARG A 193 11.03 8.24 10.40
CA ARG A 193 10.31 9.49 10.11
C ARG A 193 11.21 10.73 9.99
N PHE A 194 12.50 10.60 10.24
CA PHE A 194 13.52 11.65 10.09
C PHE A 194 14.39 11.42 8.85
N GLY A 195 14.08 10.41 8.04
CA GLY A 195 14.82 10.08 6.82
C GLY A 195 16.09 9.25 7.08
N GLY A 196 16.30 8.78 8.31
CA GLY A 196 17.41 7.87 8.64
C GLY A 196 17.15 6.47 8.09
N TYR A 197 18.14 5.88 7.38
CA TYR A 197 18.06 4.49 6.92
C TYR A 197 18.06 3.54 8.12
N VAL A 198 17.10 2.63 8.15
CA VAL A 198 16.96 1.63 9.23
C VAL A 198 17.47 0.27 8.75
N ARG A 199 16.94 -0.24 7.63
CA ARG A 199 17.29 -1.55 7.08
C ARG A 199 16.61 -1.80 5.73
N GLU A 200 17.04 -2.85 5.07
CA GLU A 200 16.28 -3.48 4.00
C GLU A 200 15.34 -4.55 4.57
N LEU A 201 14.12 -4.60 4.07
CA LEU A 201 13.14 -5.61 4.49
C LEU A 201 13.37 -6.91 3.72
N PRO A 202 13.19 -8.09 4.34
CA PRO A 202 13.34 -9.38 3.69
C PRO A 202 12.09 -9.69 2.83
N ILE A 203 11.84 -8.86 1.83
CA ILE A 203 10.70 -8.96 0.92
C ILE A 203 11.25 -8.88 -0.50
N ASP A 204 11.31 -10.03 -1.18
CA ASP A 204 11.87 -10.13 -2.52
C ASP A 204 10.79 -9.89 -3.58
N SER A 205 11.20 -9.26 -4.68
CA SER A 205 10.44 -9.21 -5.95
C SER A 205 9.00 -8.71 -5.84
N LEU A 206 8.78 -7.57 -5.21
CA LEU A 206 7.46 -6.95 -5.16
C LEU A 206 7.08 -6.32 -6.51
N SER A 207 5.91 -6.68 -7.04
CA SER A 207 5.25 -5.91 -8.09
C SER A 207 4.60 -4.65 -7.52
N ASP A 208 3.98 -4.79 -6.35
CA ASP A 208 3.27 -3.72 -5.65
C ASP A 208 3.08 -4.05 -4.15
N PHE A 209 2.95 -3.02 -3.32
CA PHE A 209 2.59 -3.15 -1.90
C PHE A 209 1.76 -1.96 -1.43
N ASN A 210 0.99 -2.16 -0.38
CA ASN A 210 0.35 -1.07 0.36
C ASN A 210 0.61 -1.20 1.86
N ILE A 211 0.42 -0.10 2.59
CA ILE A 211 0.59 -0.05 4.04
C ILE A 211 -0.75 0.31 4.68
N THR A 212 -1.14 -0.49 5.64
CA THR A 212 -2.32 -0.24 6.47
C THR A 212 -1.98 -0.62 7.91
N SER A 213 -2.21 0.29 8.86
CA SER A 213 -1.96 0.05 10.29
C SER A 213 -0.55 -0.51 10.58
N ASN A 214 0.49 0.06 9.96
CA ASN A 214 1.89 -0.39 10.05
C ASN A 214 2.16 -1.82 9.54
N VAL A 215 1.26 -2.39 8.75
CA VAL A 215 1.44 -3.68 8.09
C VAL A 215 1.67 -3.44 6.60
N ILE A 216 2.70 -4.05 6.06
CA ILE A 216 2.97 -4.08 4.62
C ILE A 216 2.20 -5.26 4.04
N ALA A 217 1.29 -4.97 3.12
CA ALA A 217 0.51 -5.98 2.42
C ALA A 217 0.91 -6.05 0.95
N TYR A 218 1.13 -7.26 0.45
CA TYR A 218 1.52 -7.51 -0.94
C TYR A 218 1.06 -8.89 -1.42
N LEU A 219 0.99 -9.07 -2.73
CA LEU A 219 0.69 -10.36 -3.34
C LEU A 219 1.97 -11.19 -3.53
N ASN A 220 1.84 -12.49 -3.28
CA ASN A 220 2.78 -13.51 -3.70
C ASN A 220 1.99 -14.62 -4.44
N GLY A 221 1.97 -14.57 -5.76
CA GLY A 221 1.03 -15.36 -6.55
C GLY A 221 -0.42 -14.98 -6.27
N SER A 222 -1.23 -15.94 -5.81
CA SER A 222 -2.63 -15.73 -5.40
C SER A 222 -2.81 -15.47 -3.91
N ASP A 223 -1.72 -15.45 -3.14
CA ASP A 223 -1.76 -15.27 -1.71
C ASP A 223 -1.48 -13.83 -1.32
N LEU A 224 -2.28 -13.30 -0.41
CA LEU A 224 -2.02 -12.04 0.25
C LEU A 224 -1.06 -12.29 1.42
N ILE A 225 0.08 -11.63 1.37
CA ILE A 225 1.05 -11.62 2.46
C ILE A 225 0.89 -10.33 3.25
N LYS A 226 0.79 -10.45 4.56
CA LYS A 226 0.84 -9.32 5.50
C LYS A 226 2.13 -9.45 6.31
N TYR A 227 2.98 -8.44 6.25
CA TYR A 227 4.27 -8.40 6.94
C TYR A 227 4.31 -7.22 7.90
N HIS A 228 4.63 -7.50 9.16
CA HIS A 228 4.75 -6.49 10.19
C HIS A 228 6.24 -6.08 10.35
N PRO A 229 6.64 -4.86 9.94
CA PRO A 229 8.06 -4.50 9.87
C PRO A 229 8.74 -4.30 11.23
N THR A 230 8.00 -4.27 12.33
CA THR A 230 8.54 -4.13 13.69
C THR A 230 8.67 -5.48 14.41
N THR A 231 7.64 -6.35 14.31
CA THR A 231 7.66 -7.67 14.96
C THR A 231 8.23 -8.76 14.05
N PHE A 232 8.42 -8.47 12.75
CA PHE A 232 8.85 -9.41 11.71
C PHE A 232 7.88 -10.56 11.45
N GLU A 233 6.68 -10.49 12.03
CA GLU A 233 5.63 -11.46 11.79
C GLU A 233 5.16 -11.41 10.35
N ARG A 234 4.97 -12.58 9.77
CA ARG A 234 4.45 -12.73 8.42
C ARG A 234 3.25 -13.67 8.46
N SER A 235 2.12 -13.20 7.97
CA SER A 235 0.94 -14.04 7.76
C SER A 235 0.65 -14.17 6.28
N LYS A 236 0.08 -15.31 5.91
CA LYS A 236 -0.29 -15.65 4.54
C LYS A 236 -1.77 -15.98 4.53
N GLN A 237 -2.51 -15.36 3.61
CA GLN A 237 -3.94 -15.53 3.45
C GLN A 237 -4.28 -15.81 1.99
N GLN A 238 -4.86 -16.97 1.71
CA GLN A 238 -5.33 -17.30 0.38
C GLN A 238 -6.57 -16.46 0.05
N LEU A 239 -6.56 -15.83 -1.12
CA LEU A 239 -7.70 -15.06 -1.61
C LEU A 239 -8.70 -15.98 -2.32
N PRO A 240 -10.01 -15.97 -1.93
CA PRO A 240 -11.02 -16.83 -2.52
C PRO A 240 -11.52 -16.29 -3.87
N VAL A 241 -10.60 -16.03 -4.78
CA VAL A 241 -10.86 -15.51 -6.14
C VAL A 241 -10.26 -16.49 -7.14
N SER A 242 -11.11 -17.10 -7.97
CA SER A 242 -10.72 -18.11 -8.95
C SER A 242 -10.13 -17.55 -10.24
N LEU A 243 -10.14 -16.23 -10.44
CA LEU A 243 -9.60 -15.54 -11.62
C LEU A 243 -8.15 -15.10 -11.34
N PRO A 244 -7.33 -14.93 -12.38
CA PRO A 244 -6.00 -14.35 -12.21
C PRO A 244 -6.08 -12.99 -11.52
N ILE A 245 -5.34 -12.87 -10.41
CA ILE A 245 -5.29 -11.65 -9.61
C ILE A 245 -4.14 -10.80 -10.12
N SER A 246 -4.40 -9.52 -10.42
CA SER A 246 -3.39 -8.56 -10.84
C SER A 246 -2.89 -7.68 -9.70
N GLN A 247 -3.75 -7.36 -8.74
CA GLN A 247 -3.42 -6.53 -7.57
C GLN A 247 -4.37 -6.84 -6.41
N ALA A 248 -3.90 -6.66 -5.18
CA ALA A 248 -4.75 -6.61 -4.00
C ALA A 248 -4.38 -5.39 -3.15
N ALA A 249 -5.39 -4.71 -2.62
CA ALA A 249 -5.23 -3.59 -1.71
C ALA A 249 -6.03 -3.84 -0.42
N VAL A 250 -5.44 -3.52 0.71
CA VAL A 250 -5.97 -3.84 2.04
C VAL A 250 -6.33 -2.54 2.76
N GLY A 251 -7.60 -2.42 3.13
CA GLY A 251 -8.11 -1.38 4.03
C GLY A 251 -8.12 -1.84 5.49
N ASN A 252 -9.04 -1.31 6.26
CA ASN A 252 -9.23 -1.70 7.66
C ASN A 252 -10.01 -3.02 7.77
N LYS A 253 -11.13 -3.15 7.03
CA LYS A 253 -12.00 -4.33 7.02
C LYS A 253 -12.13 -4.95 5.62
N ILE A 254 -11.83 -4.18 4.57
CA ILE A 254 -12.01 -4.59 3.18
C ILE A 254 -10.66 -4.91 2.55
N ILE A 255 -10.64 -6.02 1.82
CA ILE A 255 -9.58 -6.36 0.89
C ILE A 255 -10.19 -6.25 -0.51
N ALA A 256 -9.66 -5.36 -1.33
CA ALA A 256 -10.06 -5.23 -2.72
C ALA A 256 -9.09 -6.02 -3.61
N VAL A 257 -9.62 -6.93 -4.41
CA VAL A 257 -8.86 -7.82 -5.29
C VAL A 257 -9.20 -7.48 -6.74
N LEU A 258 -8.20 -6.97 -7.45
CA LEU A 258 -8.32 -6.60 -8.86
C LEU A 258 -8.02 -7.81 -9.76
N THR A 259 -8.92 -8.05 -10.69
CA THR A 259 -8.76 -9.00 -11.80
C THR A 259 -8.90 -8.25 -13.12
N GLU A 260 -8.69 -8.92 -14.24
CA GLU A 260 -8.82 -8.30 -15.58
C GLU A 260 -10.18 -7.60 -15.81
N LYS A 261 -11.28 -8.16 -15.27
CA LYS A 261 -12.64 -7.71 -15.60
C LYS A 261 -13.41 -7.08 -14.44
N ALA A 262 -12.97 -7.30 -13.21
CA ALA A 262 -13.72 -6.90 -12.03
C ALA A 262 -12.84 -6.69 -10.82
N VAL A 263 -13.39 -6.01 -9.82
CA VAL A 263 -12.81 -5.90 -8.49
C VAL A 263 -13.73 -6.60 -7.48
N PHE A 264 -13.16 -7.56 -6.75
CA PHE A 264 -13.85 -8.29 -5.69
C PHE A 264 -13.56 -7.63 -4.35
N LEU A 265 -14.59 -7.34 -3.58
CA LEU A 265 -14.46 -6.79 -2.23
C LEU A 265 -14.68 -7.93 -1.25
N LEU A 266 -13.66 -8.22 -0.45
CA LEU A 266 -13.62 -9.30 0.52
C LEU A 266 -13.54 -8.71 1.93
N SER A 267 -14.11 -9.40 2.92
CA SER A 267 -14.01 -9.03 4.34
C SER A 267 -13.89 -10.28 5.20
N ASP A 268 -13.15 -10.15 6.28
CA ASP A 268 -13.21 -11.08 7.42
C ASP A 268 -14.49 -10.74 8.21
N ASN A 269 -15.43 -11.64 8.29
CA ASN A 269 -16.59 -11.49 9.17
C ASN A 269 -16.26 -12.00 10.57
#